data_7796ccb24c527f45bed9813a69a9de1c
#
_entry.id   7796ccb24c527f45bed9813a69a9de1c
#
_cell.length_a   1.000
_cell.length_b   1.000
_cell.length_c   1.000
_cell.angle_alpha   90.00
_cell.angle_beta   90.00
_cell.angle_gamma   90.00
#
_symmetry.space_group_name_H-M   'P 1'
#
loop_
_entity.id
_entity.type
_entity.pdbx_description
1 polymer ?
#
loop_
_entity_poly.entity_id
_entity_poly.type
_entity_poly.pdbx_seq_one_letter_code
_entity_poly.pdbx_strand_id
1 'polypeptide(L)'
;MFGQPVRMLPVGFILAKRKTPGRIYAMSLEHHVRTEARFHNVANWKIYAFQFEEEGREGPDCYMAEMSNCQNIEMVNVWMYRVIRAFMPKRIGFRIWDCKNITF
;
A
#
# COMPACT_ATOMS: atom_id res chain seq x y z
N MET A 1 -0.16 -31.24 -10.39
CA MET A 1 -0.45 -29.90 -10.02
C MET A 1 0.31 -28.86 -10.76
N PHE A 2 0.97 -29.31 -11.79
CA PHE A 2 1.57 -28.39 -12.73
C PHE A 2 0.47 -27.72 -13.53
N GLY A 3 0.54 -26.43 -13.73
CA GLY A 3 -0.36 -25.70 -14.59
C GLY A 3 -1.48 -24.93 -13.91
N GLN A 4 -1.56 -24.92 -12.59
CA GLN A 4 -2.46 -23.97 -11.94
C GLN A 4 -1.86 -22.57 -11.98
N PRO A 5 -2.57 -21.58 -12.55
CA PRO A 5 -2.07 -20.22 -12.57
C PRO A 5 -1.97 -19.67 -11.14
N VAL A 6 -0.86 -19.02 -10.86
CA VAL A 6 -0.73 -18.25 -9.62
C VAL A 6 -1.71 -17.09 -9.70
N ARG A 7 -2.67 -17.05 -8.80
CA ARG A 7 -3.61 -15.94 -8.71
C ARG A 7 -2.98 -14.83 -7.90
N MET A 8 -2.81 -13.67 -8.53
CA MET A 8 -2.42 -12.48 -7.82
C MET A 8 -3.64 -11.89 -7.11
N LEU A 9 -3.50 -11.60 -5.83
CA LEU A 9 -4.56 -10.96 -5.06
C LEU A 9 -4.67 -9.48 -5.46
N PRO A 10 -5.88 -8.90 -5.46
CA PRO A 10 -6.05 -7.50 -5.80
C PRO A 10 -5.46 -6.55 -4.76
N VAL A 11 -5.48 -6.91 -3.49
CA VAL A 11 -4.93 -6.09 -2.40
C VAL A 11 -4.10 -6.99 -1.48
N GLY A 12 -2.91 -6.53 -1.12
CA GLY A 12 -2.00 -7.31 -0.26
C GLY A 12 -2.33 -7.22 1.21
N PHE A 13 -2.57 -6.02 1.69
CA PHE A 13 -2.80 -5.75 3.10
C PHE A 13 -3.94 -4.76 3.26
N ILE A 14 -4.87 -5.04 4.16
CA ILE A 14 -5.96 -4.13 4.49
C ILE A 14 -6.01 -3.93 6.00
N LEU A 15 -5.90 -2.67 6.41
CA LEU A 15 -6.17 -2.26 7.77
C LEU A 15 -7.42 -1.37 7.74
N ALA A 16 -8.46 -1.77 8.46
CA ALA A 16 -9.73 -1.06 8.40
C ALA A 16 -10.38 -0.97 9.77
N LYS A 17 -11.03 0.17 10.03
CA LYS A 17 -11.82 0.42 11.24
C LYS A 17 -11.03 0.23 12.54
N ARG A 18 -9.78 0.72 12.54
CA ARG A 18 -8.89 0.64 13.70
C ARG A 18 -8.55 2.04 14.20
N LYS A 19 -9.18 2.45 15.27
CA LYS A 19 -8.94 3.76 15.91
C LYS A 19 -8.14 3.65 17.20
N THR A 20 -7.99 2.47 17.74
CA THR A 20 -7.10 2.20 18.87
C THR A 20 -5.65 2.33 18.43
N PRO A 21 -4.80 2.99 19.19
CA PRO A 21 -3.40 3.15 18.83
C PRO A 21 -2.71 1.83 18.49
N GLY A 22 -1.97 1.82 17.40
CA GLY A 22 -1.28 0.63 16.94
C GLY A 22 0.01 0.96 16.22
N ARG A 23 0.79 -0.07 15.92
CA ARG A 23 2.07 0.05 15.25
C ARG A 23 2.28 -1.11 14.27
N ILE A 24 2.95 -0.78 13.17
CA ILE A 24 3.46 -1.77 12.22
C ILE A 24 4.96 -1.59 12.14
N TYR A 25 5.70 -2.69 12.22
CA TYR A 25 7.14 -2.71 12.06
C TYR A 25 7.54 -3.62 10.90
N ALA A 26 8.30 -3.10 9.95
CA ALA A 26 8.94 -3.86 8.89
C ALA A 26 7.99 -4.78 8.11
N MET A 27 7.21 -4.18 7.20
CA MET A 27 6.35 -4.94 6.29
C MET A 27 6.76 -4.69 4.85
N SER A 28 6.82 -5.75 4.06
CA SER A 28 7.09 -5.69 2.64
C SER A 28 5.92 -6.29 1.86
N LEU A 29 5.44 -5.56 0.88
CA LEU A 29 4.29 -5.95 0.06
C LEU A 29 4.64 -5.83 -1.42
N GLU A 30 4.33 -6.89 -2.17
CA GLU A 30 4.59 -6.95 -3.59
C GLU A 30 3.65 -7.92 -4.30
N HIS A 31 3.57 -7.84 -5.62
CA HIS A 31 2.80 -8.77 -6.46
C HIS A 31 1.28 -8.68 -6.33
N HIS A 32 0.73 -7.55 -5.94
CA HIS A 32 -0.71 -7.36 -5.90
C HIS A 32 -1.19 -6.55 -7.10
N VAL A 33 -2.35 -6.94 -7.63
CA VAL A 33 -2.81 -6.44 -8.93
C VAL A 33 -3.29 -5.01 -8.87
N ARG A 34 -3.80 -4.57 -7.74
CA ARG A 34 -4.42 -3.26 -7.62
C ARG A 34 -3.76 -2.36 -6.60
N THR A 35 -3.54 -2.85 -5.40
CA THR A 35 -2.97 -2.06 -4.31
C THR A 35 -2.18 -2.96 -3.40
N GLU A 36 -0.99 -2.58 -3.04
CA GLU A 36 -0.21 -3.34 -2.07
C GLU A 36 -0.79 -3.20 -0.67
N ALA A 37 -1.16 -2.00 -0.28
CA ALA A 37 -1.75 -1.74 1.03
C ALA A 37 -2.93 -0.77 0.93
N ARG A 38 -3.92 -1.01 1.76
CA ARG A 38 -5.08 -0.13 1.89
C ARG A 38 -5.38 0.13 3.37
N PHE A 39 -5.51 1.40 3.71
CA PHE A 39 -5.87 1.86 5.05
C PHE A 39 -7.20 2.61 4.96
N HIS A 40 -8.18 2.20 5.72
CA HIS A 40 -9.49 2.83 5.71
C HIS A 40 -10.07 2.93 7.12
N ASN A 41 -10.44 4.14 7.53
CA ASN A 41 -10.93 4.42 8.89
C ASN A 41 -9.94 4.00 9.96
N VAL A 42 -8.69 4.41 9.81
CA VAL A 42 -7.62 4.11 10.75
C VAL A 42 -7.19 5.39 11.45
N ALA A 43 -6.95 5.34 12.74
CA ALA A 43 -6.48 6.48 13.49
C ALA A 43 -5.42 6.07 14.54
N ASN A 44 -4.46 6.97 14.75
CA ASN A 44 -3.46 6.86 15.82
C ASN A 44 -2.50 5.67 15.62
N TRP A 45 -2.03 5.48 14.39
CA TRP A 45 -1.07 4.42 14.08
C TRP A 45 0.29 4.97 13.67
N LYS A 46 1.32 4.22 14.01
CA LYS A 46 2.69 4.47 13.57
C LYS A 46 3.16 3.30 12.74
N ILE A 47 3.72 3.60 11.58
CA ILE A 47 4.13 2.59 10.60
C ILE A 47 5.60 2.82 10.28
N TYR A 48 6.42 1.82 10.54
CA TYR A 48 7.87 1.89 10.38
C TYR A 48 8.37 0.89 9.36
N ALA A 49 9.30 1.31 8.51
CA ALA A 49 9.98 0.46 7.55
C ALA A 49 8.99 -0.31 6.66
N PHE A 50 8.13 0.41 5.97
CA PHE A 50 7.13 -0.15 5.08
C PHE A 50 7.65 -0.09 3.63
N GLN A 51 7.67 -1.23 2.97
CA GLN A 51 8.15 -1.34 1.59
C GLN A 51 7.01 -1.75 0.66
N PHE A 52 6.90 -1.05 -0.45
CA PHE A 52 5.97 -1.36 -1.52
C PHE A 52 6.75 -1.57 -2.80
N GLU A 53 6.54 -2.69 -3.46
CA GLU A 53 7.15 -2.97 -4.74
C GLU A 53 6.07 -3.19 -5.79
N GLU A 54 6.14 -2.41 -6.85
CA GLU A 54 5.22 -2.54 -7.97
C GLU A 54 5.90 -3.30 -9.10
N GLU A 55 5.21 -4.30 -9.64
CA GLU A 55 5.74 -5.15 -10.69
C GLU A 55 4.94 -5.07 -11.99
N GLY A 56 5.50 -5.63 -13.05
CA GLY A 56 5.03 -5.41 -14.40
C GLY A 56 3.69 -6.04 -14.80
N ARG A 57 3.05 -6.81 -13.90
CA ARG A 57 1.74 -7.42 -14.18
C ARG A 57 0.58 -6.66 -13.57
N GLU A 58 0.88 -5.57 -12.92
CA GLU A 58 -0.13 -4.74 -12.29
C GLU A 58 -0.80 -3.87 -13.35
N GLY A 59 -2.08 -3.63 -13.17
CA GLY A 59 -2.85 -2.84 -14.12
C GLY A 59 -2.48 -1.36 -14.11
N PRO A 60 -2.94 -0.61 -15.11
CA PRO A 60 -2.63 0.82 -15.20
C PRO A 60 -3.22 1.65 -14.05
N ASP A 61 -4.24 1.14 -13.40
CA ASP A 61 -4.90 1.81 -12.27
C ASP A 61 -4.40 1.32 -10.90
N CYS A 62 -3.28 0.63 -10.89
CA CYS A 62 -2.68 0.16 -9.65
C CYS A 62 -1.99 1.31 -8.91
N TYR A 63 -2.21 1.39 -7.60
CA TYR A 63 -1.49 2.28 -6.69
C TYR A 63 -0.78 1.42 -5.66
N MET A 64 0.43 1.80 -5.28
CA MET A 64 1.13 1.02 -4.26
C MET A 64 0.42 1.06 -2.91
N ALA A 65 -0.16 2.21 -2.56
CA ALA A 65 -0.94 2.31 -1.34
C ALA A 65 -2.09 3.28 -1.46
N GLU A 66 -3.14 3.03 -0.70
CA GLU A 66 -4.30 3.90 -0.56
C GLU A 66 -4.60 4.14 0.91
N MET A 67 -4.98 5.37 1.23
CA MET A 67 -5.39 5.75 2.58
C MET A 67 -6.62 6.64 2.49
N SER A 68 -7.69 6.26 3.16
CA SER A 68 -8.92 7.02 3.17
C SER A 68 -9.54 7.12 4.55
N ASN A 69 -10.04 8.29 4.87
CA ASN A 69 -10.71 8.57 6.13
C ASN A 69 -9.87 8.16 7.35
N CYS A 70 -8.58 8.49 7.29
CA CYS A 70 -7.61 8.21 8.34
C CYS A 70 -7.18 9.50 9.03
N GLN A 71 -6.67 9.39 10.25
CA GLN A 71 -6.13 10.53 10.97
C GLN A 71 -5.03 10.10 11.94
N ASN A 72 -4.09 11.01 12.17
CA ASN A 72 -2.97 10.78 13.08
C ASN A 72 -2.17 9.52 12.70
N ILE A 73 -1.72 9.47 11.47
CA ILE A 73 -0.87 8.38 10.96
C ILE A 73 0.53 8.93 10.73
N GLU A 74 1.52 8.27 11.31
CA GLU A 74 2.92 8.58 11.09
C GLU A 74 3.59 7.41 10.38
N MET A 75 4.23 7.70 9.25
CA MET A 75 5.00 6.72 8.48
C MET A 75 6.47 7.11 8.47
N VAL A 76 7.33 6.19 8.81
CA VAL A 76 8.78 6.41 8.85
C VAL A 76 9.47 5.34 8.02
N ASN A 77 10.37 5.77 7.15
CA ASN A 77 11.09 4.89 6.22
C ASN A 77 10.14 4.10 5.31
N VAL A 78 9.37 4.83 4.52
CA VAL A 78 8.51 4.23 3.49
C VAL A 78 9.29 4.15 2.20
N TRP A 79 9.37 2.96 1.64
CA TRP A 79 10.03 2.70 0.37
C TRP A 79 9.00 2.29 -0.66
N MET A 80 8.88 3.09 -1.71
CA MET A 80 8.02 2.83 -2.84
C MET A 80 8.85 2.78 -4.10
N TYR A 81 8.90 1.62 -4.75
CA TYR A 81 9.67 1.50 -5.97
C TYR A 81 9.02 0.54 -6.96
N ARG A 82 9.49 0.64 -8.18
CA ARG A 82 8.97 -0.16 -9.29
C ARG A 82 10.10 -1.00 -9.86
N VAL A 83 9.80 -2.28 -10.05
CA VAL A 83 10.68 -3.20 -10.75
C VAL A 83 9.95 -3.65 -12.00
N ILE A 84 9.67 -2.71 -12.88
CA ILE A 84 8.99 -3.02 -14.13
C ILE A 84 9.74 -2.49 -15.32
N ARG A 85 9.66 -3.24 -16.41
CA ARG A 85 10.23 -2.87 -17.68
C ARG A 85 9.29 -2.01 -18.52
N ALA A 86 8.12 -1.67 -18.01
CA ALA A 86 7.15 -0.84 -18.71
C ALA A 86 7.55 0.64 -18.62
N PHE A 87 7.38 1.33 -19.72
CA PHE A 87 7.84 2.71 -19.86
C PHE A 87 6.85 3.77 -19.40
N MET A 88 5.70 3.35 -18.87
CA MET A 88 4.68 4.29 -18.44
C MET A 88 4.86 4.60 -16.96
N PRO A 89 5.33 5.80 -16.62
CA PRO A 89 5.38 6.20 -15.22
C PRO A 89 3.97 6.37 -14.67
N LYS A 90 3.69 5.81 -13.52
CA LYS A 90 2.43 6.10 -12.83
C LYS A 90 2.50 7.46 -12.18
N ARG A 91 1.40 8.17 -12.23
CA ARG A 91 1.32 9.52 -11.66
C ARG A 91 1.28 9.51 -10.14
N ILE A 92 0.75 8.43 -9.56
CA ILE A 92 0.47 8.35 -8.14
C ILE A 92 1.01 7.04 -7.59
N GLY A 93 1.89 7.12 -6.60
CA GLY A 93 2.34 5.95 -5.84
C GLY A 93 1.44 5.71 -4.63
N PHE A 94 1.13 6.76 -3.90
CA PHE A 94 0.29 6.70 -2.72
C PHE A 94 -0.91 7.64 -2.89
N ARG A 95 -2.11 7.09 -2.77
CA ARG A 95 -3.33 7.87 -2.87
C ARG A 95 -3.92 8.11 -1.48
N ILE A 96 -4.10 9.38 -1.13
CA ILE A 96 -4.59 9.79 0.19
C ILE A 96 -5.76 10.75 0.00
N TRP A 97 -6.91 10.45 0.61
CA TRP A 97 -8.05 11.35 0.58
C TRP A 97 -8.87 11.26 1.87
N ASP A 98 -9.53 12.35 2.22
CA ASP A 98 -10.32 12.47 3.44
C ASP A 98 -9.53 12.10 4.70
N CYS A 99 -8.28 12.53 4.75
CA CYS A 99 -7.38 12.24 5.87
C CYS A 99 -6.92 13.52 6.55
N LYS A 100 -6.56 13.40 7.82
CA LYS A 100 -6.01 14.50 8.62
C LYS A 100 -4.77 14.06 9.38
N ASN A 101 -3.78 14.94 9.44
CA ASN A 101 -2.56 14.72 10.20
C ASN A 101 -1.84 13.42 9.79
N ILE A 102 -1.48 13.37 8.53
CA ILE A 102 -0.69 12.27 7.96
C ILE A 102 0.73 12.78 7.76
N THR A 103 1.72 12.09 8.33
CA THR A 103 3.13 12.45 8.21
C THR A 103 3.95 11.32 7.64
N PHE A 104 4.98 11.71 6.89
CA PHE A 104 5.93 10.79 6.29
C PHE A 104 7.35 11.11 6.76
#